data_6f73ceb66949d00593c006d6d63c4524
#
_entry.id   6f73ceb66949d00593c006d6d63c4524
#
_cell.length_a   1.000
_cell.length_b   1.000
_cell.length_c   1.000
_cell.angle_alpha   90.00
_cell.angle_beta   90.00
_cell.angle_gamma   90.00
#
_symmetry.space_group_name_H-M   'P 1'
#
loop_
_entity.id
_entity.type
_entity.pdbx_description
1 polymer ?
#
loop_
_entity_poly.entity_id
_entity_poly.type
_entity_poly.pdbx_seq_one_letter_code
_entity_poly.pdbx_strand_id
1 'polypeptide(L)'
;MQDFLPVTKKEMKQRGWEQVDFAYITGDAYVDHPSFGTAIISRLLESRGYKVGIIPQPDWRKKESIQVFGEPRLGFLVSAGNMDSMVNHYTVSKKHRQKDSYSPGGQMGLRPDRAVIVYSNLIRQTYKKTPIILGGIEASLRLSLIHISEPTRLALIS
;
A
#
# COMPACT_ATOMS: atom_id res chain seq x y z
N MET A 1 -19.27 11.55 -13.76
CA MET A 1 -18.11 11.77 -12.85
C MET A 1 -17.70 10.42 -12.30
N GLN A 2 -16.48 10.03 -12.48
CA GLN A 2 -16.01 8.74 -11.98
C GLN A 2 -15.79 8.89 -10.47
N ASP A 3 -16.55 8.15 -9.66
CA ASP A 3 -16.44 8.22 -8.20
C ASP A 3 -15.07 7.74 -7.73
N PHE A 4 -14.54 8.37 -6.67
CA PHE A 4 -13.31 7.91 -6.03
C PHE A 4 -13.44 6.45 -5.57
N LEU A 5 -12.35 5.71 -5.65
CA LEU A 5 -12.34 4.35 -5.11
C LEU A 5 -12.56 4.38 -3.58
N PRO A 6 -13.22 3.36 -3.01
CA PRO A 6 -13.57 3.38 -1.60
C PRO A 6 -12.31 3.32 -0.72
N VAL A 7 -12.27 4.18 0.28
CA VAL A 7 -11.26 4.19 1.35
C VAL A 7 -11.86 3.81 2.71
N THR A 8 -13.17 3.70 2.78
CA THR A 8 -13.91 3.30 3.98
C THR A 8 -14.88 2.15 3.68
N LYS A 9 -15.22 1.40 4.73
CA LYS A 9 -16.23 0.34 4.65
C LYS A 9 -17.62 0.88 4.25
N LYS A 10 -17.92 2.12 4.62
CA LYS A 10 -19.17 2.80 4.25
C LYS A 10 -19.24 3.01 2.74
N GLU A 11 -18.19 3.55 2.14
CA GLU A 11 -18.10 3.78 0.69
C GLU A 11 -18.15 2.46 -0.09
N MET A 12 -17.49 1.42 0.42
CA MET A 12 -17.58 0.07 -0.14
C MET A 12 -19.02 -0.43 -0.20
N LYS A 13 -19.78 -0.27 0.91
CA LYS A 13 -21.19 -0.66 0.97
C LYS A 13 -22.08 0.19 0.08
N GLN A 14 -21.81 1.49 -0.06
CA GLN A 14 -22.55 2.38 -0.99
C GLN A 14 -22.41 1.94 -2.45
N ARG A 15 -21.32 1.28 -2.82
CA ARG A 15 -21.14 0.65 -4.12
C ARG A 15 -21.83 -0.73 -4.25
N GLY A 16 -22.51 -1.18 -3.21
CA GLY A 16 -23.15 -2.50 -3.18
C GLY A 16 -22.17 -3.66 -3.03
N TRP A 17 -20.96 -3.39 -2.54
CA TRP A 17 -19.94 -4.43 -2.35
C TRP A 17 -19.97 -4.96 -0.92
N GLU A 18 -20.02 -6.28 -0.78
CA GLU A 18 -19.90 -6.95 0.51
C GLU A 18 -18.43 -7.22 0.89
N GLN A 19 -17.60 -7.46 -0.14
CA GLN A 19 -16.19 -7.75 0.00
C GLN A 19 -15.42 -7.13 -1.16
N VAL A 20 -14.20 -6.66 -0.90
CA VAL A 20 -13.26 -6.25 -1.95
C VAL A 20 -12.47 -7.45 -2.49
N ASP A 21 -12.08 -7.40 -3.75
CA ASP A 21 -11.18 -8.39 -4.34
C ASP A 21 -9.75 -8.14 -3.91
N PHE A 22 -9.35 -6.87 -3.95
CA PHE A 22 -8.04 -6.41 -3.51
C PHE A 22 -8.18 -5.26 -2.50
N ALA A 23 -7.40 -5.31 -1.43
CA ALA A 23 -7.16 -4.19 -0.55
C ALA A 23 -5.75 -3.62 -0.84
N TYR A 24 -5.69 -2.40 -1.30
CA TYR A 24 -4.43 -1.74 -1.65
C TYR A 24 -3.95 -0.85 -0.50
N ILE A 25 -2.86 -1.26 0.15
CA ILE A 25 -2.20 -0.49 1.21
C ILE A 25 -1.07 0.34 0.60
N THR A 26 -1.11 1.64 0.81
CA THR A 26 -0.09 2.58 0.34
C THR A 26 0.46 3.44 1.48
N GLY A 27 1.74 3.78 1.39
CA GLY A 27 2.38 4.73 2.29
C GLY A 27 2.06 6.20 1.98
N ASP A 28 1.46 6.49 0.83
CA ASP A 28 1.02 7.83 0.43
C ASP A 28 -0.43 8.09 0.81
N ALA A 29 -0.80 9.37 0.95
CA ALA A 29 -2.19 9.77 0.89
C ALA A 29 -2.80 9.37 -0.46
N TYR A 30 -4.09 9.01 -0.46
CA TYR A 30 -4.77 8.65 -1.71
C TYR A 30 -5.10 9.91 -2.52
N VAL A 31 -4.57 9.95 -3.74
CA VAL A 31 -4.89 10.93 -4.76
C VAL A 31 -5.22 10.17 -6.04
N ASP A 32 -6.44 10.34 -6.55
CA ASP A 32 -6.89 9.68 -7.78
C ASP A 32 -6.40 10.47 -9.01
N HIS A 33 -5.11 10.37 -9.26
CA HIS A 33 -4.44 11.05 -10.36
C HIS A 33 -3.40 10.13 -11.01
N PRO A 34 -3.24 10.17 -12.34
CA PRO A 34 -2.33 9.29 -13.09
C PRO A 34 -0.84 9.45 -12.74
N SER A 35 -0.46 10.47 -11.96
CA SER A 35 0.90 10.58 -11.41
C SER A 35 1.17 9.63 -10.23
N PHE A 36 0.14 8.97 -9.69
CA PHE A 36 0.25 8.09 -8.53
C PHE A 36 0.02 6.65 -8.92
N GLY A 37 1.00 5.79 -8.63
CA GLY A 37 0.93 4.36 -8.95
C GLY A 37 -0.28 3.65 -8.31
N THR A 38 -0.68 4.07 -7.12
CA THR A 38 -1.89 3.55 -6.45
C THR A 38 -3.14 3.79 -7.29
N ALA A 39 -3.32 4.99 -7.83
CA ALA A 39 -4.45 5.32 -8.69
C ALA A 39 -4.41 4.52 -10.01
N ILE A 40 -3.26 4.50 -10.68
CA ILE A 40 -3.10 3.79 -11.95
C ILE A 40 -3.46 2.30 -11.82
N ILE A 41 -2.84 1.63 -10.85
CA ILE A 41 -3.05 0.18 -10.66
C ILE A 41 -4.48 -0.11 -10.24
N SER A 42 -5.01 0.65 -9.30
CA SER A 42 -6.38 0.45 -8.81
C SER A 42 -7.43 0.69 -9.90
N ARG A 43 -7.27 1.73 -10.70
CA ARG A 43 -8.17 2.00 -11.84
C ARG A 43 -8.05 0.95 -12.94
N LEU A 44 -6.85 0.45 -13.20
CA LEU A 44 -6.65 -0.64 -14.14
C LEU A 44 -7.36 -1.91 -13.67
N LEU A 45 -7.26 -2.26 -12.40
CA LEU A 45 -7.96 -3.42 -11.84
C LEU A 45 -9.48 -3.21 -11.86
N GLU A 46 -9.96 -2.02 -11.50
CA GLU A 46 -11.39 -1.67 -11.58
C GLU A 46 -11.93 -1.81 -13.02
N SER A 47 -11.18 -1.34 -14.01
CA SER A 47 -11.57 -1.48 -15.43
C SER A 47 -11.65 -2.93 -15.91
N ARG A 48 -11.01 -3.85 -15.20
CA ARG A 48 -11.08 -5.30 -15.44
C ARG A 48 -12.17 -5.99 -14.60
N GLY A 49 -12.99 -5.23 -13.87
CA GLY A 49 -14.11 -5.72 -13.07
C GLY A 49 -13.75 -6.13 -11.63
N TYR A 50 -12.52 -5.86 -11.18
CA TYR A 50 -12.15 -6.13 -9.78
C TYR A 50 -12.62 -5.02 -8.84
N LYS A 51 -13.01 -5.42 -7.64
CA LYS A 51 -13.40 -4.52 -6.55
C LYS A 51 -12.17 -4.16 -5.74
N VAL A 52 -11.72 -2.93 -5.84
CA VAL A 52 -10.49 -2.46 -5.16
C VAL A 52 -10.85 -1.44 -4.09
N GLY A 53 -10.44 -1.70 -2.85
CA GLY A 53 -10.48 -0.74 -1.76
C GLY A 53 -9.07 -0.24 -1.44
N ILE A 54 -8.93 1.04 -1.14
CA ILE A 54 -7.63 1.65 -0.85
C ILE A 54 -7.53 1.95 0.63
N ILE A 55 -6.41 1.58 1.24
CA ILE A 55 -6.05 1.87 2.64
C ILE A 55 -4.82 2.78 2.62
N PRO A 56 -5.03 4.11 2.55
CA PRO A 56 -3.92 5.05 2.51
C PRO A 56 -3.37 5.28 3.92
N GLN A 57 -2.07 5.20 4.07
CA GLN A 57 -1.35 5.51 5.30
C GLN A 57 -2.01 4.92 6.57
N PRO A 58 -2.21 3.59 6.65
CA PRO A 58 -2.77 2.99 7.85
C PRO A 58 -1.87 3.27 9.05
N ASP A 59 -2.48 3.43 10.24
CA ASP A 59 -1.70 3.60 11.47
C ASP A 59 -0.91 2.31 11.76
N TRP A 60 0.34 2.31 11.37
CA TRP A 60 1.21 1.13 11.45
C TRP A 60 1.51 0.67 12.89
N ARG A 61 1.11 1.45 13.88
CA ARG A 61 1.19 1.07 15.30
C ARG A 61 0.01 0.21 15.73
N LYS A 62 -1.05 0.16 14.92
CA LYS A 62 -2.29 -0.57 15.20
C LYS A 62 -2.59 -1.57 14.10
N LYS A 63 -2.58 -2.86 14.41
CA LYS A 63 -2.89 -3.91 13.43
C LYS A 63 -4.31 -3.81 12.84
N GLU A 64 -5.24 -3.21 13.58
CA GLU A 64 -6.63 -3.00 13.15
C GLU A 64 -6.74 -2.02 11.98
N SER A 65 -5.74 -1.16 11.79
CA SER A 65 -5.75 -0.13 10.74
C SER A 65 -5.78 -0.69 9.32
N ILE A 66 -5.30 -1.92 9.12
CA ILE A 66 -5.32 -2.59 7.80
C ILE A 66 -6.59 -3.42 7.58
N GLN A 67 -7.48 -3.48 8.54
CA GLN A 67 -8.70 -4.29 8.51
C GLN A 67 -9.94 -3.51 8.02
N VAL A 68 -9.75 -2.36 7.40
CA VAL A 68 -10.84 -1.45 6.97
C VAL A 68 -11.91 -2.18 6.16
N PHE A 69 -11.50 -3.04 5.23
CA PHE A 69 -12.41 -3.79 4.36
C PHE A 69 -12.59 -5.26 4.78
N GLY A 70 -11.96 -5.68 5.87
CA GLY A 70 -11.85 -7.11 6.22
C GLY A 70 -10.85 -7.84 5.33
N GLU A 71 -10.97 -9.16 5.25
CA GLU A 71 -10.11 -9.97 4.39
C GLU A 71 -10.53 -9.81 2.92
N PRO A 72 -9.61 -9.41 2.01
CA PRO A 72 -9.91 -9.34 0.60
C PRO A 72 -10.02 -10.73 -0.01
N ARG A 73 -10.85 -10.86 -1.06
CA ARG A 73 -11.09 -12.15 -1.73
C ARG A 73 -9.84 -12.71 -2.41
N LEU A 74 -9.02 -11.87 -3.03
CA LEU A 74 -7.84 -12.27 -3.81
C LEU A 74 -6.53 -11.96 -3.10
N GLY A 75 -6.42 -10.85 -2.41
CA GLY A 75 -5.22 -10.50 -1.67
C GLY A 75 -5.02 -9.02 -1.40
N PHE A 76 -3.91 -8.74 -0.74
CA PHE A 76 -3.44 -7.38 -0.48
C PHE A 76 -2.43 -6.95 -1.54
N LEU A 77 -2.55 -5.71 -1.98
CA LEU A 77 -1.51 -5.02 -2.73
C LEU A 77 -0.82 -4.06 -1.78
N VAL A 78 0.50 -4.07 -1.73
CA VAL A 78 1.27 -3.26 -0.79
C VAL A 78 2.34 -2.47 -1.51
N SER A 79 2.37 -1.17 -1.26
CA SER A 79 3.37 -0.24 -1.79
C SER A 79 3.75 0.78 -0.71
N ALA A 80 4.99 1.24 -0.72
CA ALA A 80 5.43 2.35 0.13
C ALA A 80 4.92 3.72 -0.38
N GLY A 81 4.40 3.78 -1.58
CA GLY A 81 4.01 5.00 -2.26
C GLY A 81 4.95 5.36 -3.42
N ASN A 82 4.95 6.62 -3.83
CA ASN A 82 5.75 7.09 -4.96
C ASN A 82 7.26 7.09 -4.71
N MET A 83 7.67 7.10 -3.45
CA MET A 83 9.08 7.08 -3.05
C MET A 83 9.36 5.93 -2.09
N ASP A 84 10.62 5.48 -2.07
CA ASP A 84 11.12 4.63 -0.99
C ASP A 84 10.98 5.37 0.35
N SER A 85 10.47 4.69 1.38
CA SER A 85 10.20 5.30 2.68
C SER A 85 11.44 5.86 3.35
N MET A 86 12.60 5.21 3.20
CA MET A 86 13.84 5.68 3.77
C MET A 86 14.36 6.92 3.06
N VAL A 87 14.23 6.98 1.72
CA VAL A 87 14.59 8.17 0.93
C VAL A 87 13.64 9.33 1.25
N ASN A 88 12.37 9.04 1.51
CA ASN A 88 11.40 10.06 1.88
C ASN A 88 11.63 10.61 3.29
N HIS A 89 12.12 9.80 4.22
CA HIS A 89 12.32 10.19 5.62
C HIS A 89 13.69 10.78 5.92
N TYR A 90 14.71 10.41 5.16
CA TYR A 90 16.09 10.77 5.46
C TYR A 90 16.78 11.48 4.30
N THR A 91 17.67 12.40 4.63
CA THR A 91 18.61 13.01 3.68
C THR A 91 19.78 12.06 3.41
N VAL A 92 20.62 12.40 2.42
CA VAL A 92 21.87 11.69 2.12
C VAL A 92 22.79 11.64 3.36
N SER A 93 22.78 12.71 4.16
CA SER A 93 23.54 12.79 5.43
C SER A 93 22.85 12.09 6.61
N LYS A 94 21.83 11.26 6.35
CA LYS A 94 21.06 10.48 7.35
C LYS A 94 20.32 11.32 8.39
N LYS A 95 20.04 12.59 8.09
CA LYS A 95 19.21 13.46 8.94
C LYS A 95 17.74 13.27 8.57
N HIS A 96 16.86 13.26 9.56
CA HIS A 96 15.41 13.26 9.33
C HIS A 96 14.97 14.49 8.54
N ARG A 97 14.13 14.26 7.53
CA ARG A 97 13.39 15.33 6.86
C ARG A 97 12.27 15.81 7.77
N GLN A 98 11.90 17.06 7.63
CA GLN A 98 10.83 17.66 8.46
C GLN A 98 9.47 17.63 7.77
N LYS A 99 9.41 17.29 6.49
CA LYS A 99 8.20 17.30 5.69
C LYS A 99 8.10 16.07 4.80
N ASP A 100 6.92 15.45 4.78
CA ASP A 100 6.56 14.39 3.84
C ASP A 100 5.59 14.96 2.80
N SER A 101 6.06 15.15 1.57
CA SER A 101 5.26 15.74 0.49
C SER A 101 4.08 14.85 0.03
N TYR A 102 4.07 13.58 0.41
CA TYR A 102 3.02 12.61 0.06
C TYR A 102 2.06 12.32 1.22
N SER A 103 2.17 13.08 2.30
CA SER A 103 1.27 13.01 3.45
C SER A 103 0.39 14.26 3.54
N PRO A 104 -0.83 14.15 4.09
CA PRO A 104 -1.71 15.30 4.29
C PRO A 104 -1.01 16.39 5.09
N GLY A 105 -1.05 17.64 4.58
CA GLY A 105 -0.39 18.78 5.22
C GLY A 105 1.13 18.69 5.30
N GLY A 106 1.76 17.73 4.62
CA GLY A 106 3.20 17.49 4.71
C GLY A 106 3.65 16.89 6.04
N GLN A 107 2.75 16.28 6.80
CA GLN A 107 3.02 15.72 8.12
C GLN A 107 3.97 14.52 8.06
N MET A 108 5.04 14.58 8.86
CA MET A 108 5.96 13.45 9.03
C MET A 108 5.40 12.43 10.03
N GLY A 109 5.82 11.16 9.90
CA GLY A 109 5.52 10.08 10.84
C GLY A 109 4.23 9.30 10.56
N LEU A 110 3.47 9.65 9.52
CA LEU A 110 2.30 8.87 9.09
C LEU A 110 2.70 7.59 8.34
N ARG A 111 3.84 7.60 7.71
CA ARG A 111 4.44 6.46 7.02
C ARG A 111 5.53 5.86 7.90
N PRO A 112 5.62 4.51 8.05
CA PRO A 112 6.73 3.88 8.75
C PRO A 112 7.99 3.84 7.89
N ASP A 113 9.14 3.75 8.53
CA ASP A 113 10.36 3.34 7.86
C ASP A 113 10.21 1.92 7.32
N ARG A 114 10.75 1.65 6.13
CA ARG A 114 10.59 0.35 5.45
C ARG A 114 9.11 -0.08 5.36
N ALA A 115 8.29 0.82 4.85
CA ALA A 115 6.83 0.70 4.86
C ALA A 115 6.32 -0.62 4.30
N VAL A 116 6.88 -1.12 3.20
CA VAL A 116 6.48 -2.38 2.59
C VAL A 116 6.63 -3.55 3.57
N ILE A 117 7.74 -3.61 4.31
CA ILE A 117 7.98 -4.67 5.30
C ILE A 117 7.01 -4.53 6.48
N VAL A 118 6.84 -3.32 7.01
CA VAL A 118 5.96 -3.07 8.16
C VAL A 118 4.51 -3.42 7.81
N TYR A 119 4.00 -2.97 6.67
CA TYR A 119 2.63 -3.27 6.25
C TYR A 119 2.42 -4.76 6.00
N SER A 120 3.38 -5.44 5.39
CA SER A 120 3.31 -6.89 5.16
C SER A 120 3.27 -7.67 6.48
N ASN A 121 4.05 -7.25 7.47
CA ASN A 121 4.03 -7.86 8.79
C ASN A 121 2.69 -7.66 9.50
N LEU A 122 2.09 -6.47 9.40
CA LEU A 122 0.75 -6.21 9.95
C LEU A 122 -0.30 -7.13 9.31
N ILE A 123 -0.24 -7.31 7.99
CA ILE A 123 -1.14 -8.21 7.29
C ILE A 123 -0.95 -9.66 7.78
N ARG A 124 0.28 -10.13 7.89
CA ARG A 124 0.58 -11.50 8.35
C ARG A 124 0.18 -11.77 9.80
N GLN A 125 0.22 -10.77 10.66
CA GLN A 125 -0.27 -10.88 12.03
C GLN A 125 -1.79 -11.08 12.10
N THR A 126 -2.52 -10.54 11.12
CA THR A 126 -3.98 -10.59 11.09
C THR A 126 -4.50 -11.70 10.17
N TYR A 127 -3.97 -11.77 8.95
CA TYR A 127 -4.42 -12.71 7.90
C TYR A 127 -3.24 -13.58 7.46
N LYS A 128 -3.11 -14.73 8.09
CA LYS A 128 -1.92 -15.61 7.95
C LYS A 128 -1.75 -16.19 6.54
N LYS A 129 -2.84 -16.40 5.81
CA LYS A 129 -2.85 -17.12 4.53
C LYS A 129 -3.20 -16.24 3.33
N THR A 130 -3.64 -15.02 3.53
CA THR A 130 -4.05 -14.12 2.46
C THR A 130 -2.85 -13.74 1.62
N PRO A 131 -2.90 -13.83 0.27
CA PRO A 131 -1.81 -13.43 -0.59
C PRO A 131 -1.45 -11.96 -0.43
N ILE A 132 -0.16 -11.65 -0.49
CA ILE A 132 0.37 -10.29 -0.47
C ILE A 132 1.20 -10.09 -1.73
N ILE A 133 0.86 -9.08 -2.52
CA ILE A 133 1.58 -8.69 -3.72
C ILE A 133 2.29 -7.37 -3.41
N LEU A 134 3.61 -7.40 -3.44
CA LEU A 134 4.44 -6.23 -3.20
C LEU A 134 4.75 -5.52 -4.51
N GLY A 135 4.66 -4.20 -4.51
CA GLY A 135 4.96 -3.40 -5.67
C GLY A 135 5.53 -2.02 -5.32
N GLY A 136 5.84 -1.26 -6.38
CA GLY A 136 6.42 0.06 -6.26
C GLY A 136 7.95 0.04 -6.11
N ILE A 137 8.53 1.24 -6.06
CA ILE A 137 9.99 1.42 -6.10
C ILE A 137 10.69 0.80 -4.88
N GLU A 138 10.11 0.89 -3.69
CA GLU A 138 10.69 0.32 -2.48
C GLU A 138 10.80 -1.20 -2.57
N ALA A 139 9.74 -1.88 -3.02
CA ALA A 139 9.77 -3.31 -3.24
C ALA A 139 10.85 -3.70 -4.26
N SER A 140 10.94 -2.97 -5.37
CA SER A 140 11.97 -3.20 -6.40
C SER A 140 13.38 -3.04 -5.87
N LEU A 141 13.64 -2.00 -5.08
CA LEU A 141 14.95 -1.76 -4.47
C LEU A 141 15.34 -2.85 -3.46
N ARG A 142 14.38 -3.29 -2.63
CA ARG A 142 14.62 -4.36 -1.65
C ARG A 142 14.83 -5.72 -2.33
N LEU A 143 14.06 -6.03 -3.35
CA LEU A 143 14.17 -7.29 -4.10
C LEU A 143 15.44 -7.35 -4.96
N SER A 144 15.96 -6.22 -5.45
CA SER A 144 17.21 -6.20 -6.20
C SER A 144 18.40 -6.69 -5.37
N LEU A 145 18.38 -6.45 -4.06
CA LEU A 145 19.40 -6.98 -3.14
C LEU A 145 19.28 -8.50 -2.93
N ILE A 146 18.08 -9.05 -3.02
CA ILE A 146 17.80 -10.50 -2.93
C ILE A 146 18.16 -11.19 -4.26
N HIS A 147 17.94 -10.55 -5.40
CA HIS A 147 18.26 -11.08 -6.73
C HIS A 147 19.76 -11.24 -7.02
N ILE A 148 20.62 -10.54 -6.29
CA ILE A 148 22.07 -10.76 -6.37
C ILE A 148 22.44 -12.13 -5.78
N SER A 149 21.66 -12.63 -4.83
CA SER A 149 21.91 -13.92 -4.18
C SER A 149 21.01 -15.07 -4.66
N GLU A 150 19.82 -14.78 -5.22
CA GLU A 150 18.87 -15.79 -5.74
C GLU A 150 18.08 -15.27 -6.98
N PRO A 151 18.55 -15.54 -8.20
CA PRO A 151 18.01 -14.90 -9.41
C PRO A 151 16.64 -15.38 -9.89
N THR A 152 15.86 -16.17 -9.16
CA THR A 152 14.69 -16.85 -9.76
C THR A 152 13.42 -16.93 -8.90
N ARG A 153 13.20 -16.09 -7.90
CA ARG A 153 11.90 -16.07 -7.22
C ARG A 153 11.31 -14.67 -7.20
N LEU A 154 10.36 -14.41 -8.10
CA LEU A 154 9.29 -13.45 -7.83
C LEU A 154 8.75 -13.79 -6.43
N ALA A 155 8.97 -12.90 -5.48
CA ALA A 155 8.52 -13.11 -4.11
C ALA A 155 6.99 -12.95 -4.04
N LEU A 156 6.29 -14.00 -4.41
CA LEU A 156 5.01 -14.33 -3.80
C LEU A 156 5.36 -14.73 -2.36
N ILE A 157 5.20 -13.81 -1.42
CA ILE A 157 5.22 -14.15 -0.01
C ILE A 157 3.86 -14.82 0.25
N SER A 158 3.85 -16.12 0.07
CA SER A 158 2.74 -16.98 0.49
C SER A 158 2.70 -17.12 2.02
#